data_8c4c0a4eaead5481f19631cd70360272
#
_entry.id   8c4c0a4eaead5481f19631cd70360272
#
_cell.length_a   1.000
_cell.length_b   1.000
_cell.length_c   1.000
_cell.angle_alpha   90.00
_cell.angle_beta   90.00
_cell.angle_gamma   90.00
#
_symmetry.space_group_name_H-M   'P 1'
#
loop_
_entity.id
_entity.type
_entity.pdbx_description
1 polymer ?
#
loop_
_entity_poly.entity_id
_entity_poly.type
_entity_poly.pdbx_seq_one_letter_code
_entity_poly.pdbx_strand_id
1 'polypeptide(L)'
;MSKNSKGKDHSKLKWFIEVFIITFVLSICFSYVSTNGVSNLNLGASIFILILVIAIGIGFDIIGVAVTVANEEEFHAKATKKVKGAKTSIKLIKNSARVANICADVIGDICGVLSGAISAMIASKITETVSYTHLRAHETVLDL
;
A
#
# COMPACT_ATOMS: atom_id res chain seq x y z
N MET A 1 -30.07 25.03 -26.61
CA MET A 1 -28.95 25.10 -25.68
C MET A 1 -28.57 23.67 -25.25
N SER A 2 -27.88 22.91 -26.06
CA SER A 2 -27.42 21.55 -25.69
C SER A 2 -26.18 21.13 -26.51
N LYS A 3 -25.06 21.82 -26.32
CA LYS A 3 -23.79 21.48 -26.98
C LYS A 3 -22.57 21.38 -26.04
N ASN A 4 -22.77 21.56 -24.71
CA ASN A 4 -21.63 21.68 -23.78
C ASN A 4 -21.45 20.48 -22.83
N SER A 5 -22.28 19.44 -22.89
CA SER A 5 -22.17 18.26 -22.03
C SER A 5 -21.20 17.20 -22.59
N LYS A 6 -21.14 17.00 -23.90
CA LYS A 6 -20.27 15.98 -24.53
C LYS A 6 -18.77 16.22 -24.34
N GLY A 7 -18.32 17.48 -24.32
CA GLY A 7 -16.88 17.79 -24.13
C GLY A 7 -16.39 17.52 -22.70
N LYS A 8 -17.26 17.64 -21.72
CA LYS A 8 -16.93 17.41 -20.30
C LYS A 8 -16.85 15.92 -19.95
N ASP A 9 -17.64 15.08 -20.62
CA ASP A 9 -17.63 13.63 -20.43
C ASP A 9 -16.38 12.97 -21.08
N HIS A 10 -15.97 13.45 -22.25
CA HIS A 10 -14.74 12.96 -22.90
C HIS A 10 -13.47 13.33 -22.12
N SER A 11 -13.45 14.48 -21.44
CA SER A 11 -12.32 14.88 -20.59
C SER A 11 -12.24 14.01 -19.32
N LYS A 12 -13.37 13.72 -18.70
CA LYS A 12 -13.44 12.83 -17.53
C LYS A 12 -13.07 11.40 -17.87
N LEU A 13 -13.53 10.90 -19.03
CA LEU A 13 -13.21 9.56 -19.49
C LEU A 13 -11.72 9.42 -19.82
N LYS A 14 -11.12 10.41 -20.48
CA LYS A 14 -9.67 10.43 -20.74
C LYS A 14 -8.86 10.42 -19.45
N TRP A 15 -9.23 11.26 -18.48
CA TRP A 15 -8.59 11.30 -17.17
C TRP A 15 -8.73 9.96 -16.43
N PHE A 16 -9.91 9.35 -16.47
CA PHE A 16 -10.13 8.03 -15.86
C PHE A 16 -9.27 6.94 -16.51
N ILE A 17 -9.21 6.89 -17.84
CA ILE A 17 -8.39 5.91 -18.58
C ILE A 17 -6.90 6.14 -18.27
N GLU A 18 -6.44 7.38 -18.23
CA GLU A 18 -5.05 7.73 -17.93
C GLU A 18 -4.65 7.26 -16.53
N VAL A 19 -5.46 7.58 -15.51
CA VAL A 19 -5.24 7.12 -14.13
C VAL A 19 -5.27 5.59 -14.06
N PHE A 20 -6.24 4.95 -14.72
CA PHE A 20 -6.35 3.48 -14.74
C PHE A 20 -5.10 2.83 -15.34
N ILE A 21 -4.60 3.32 -16.46
CA ILE A 21 -3.40 2.77 -17.10
C ILE A 21 -2.18 2.95 -16.21
N ILE A 22 -2.02 4.14 -15.62
CA ILE A 22 -0.88 4.42 -14.72
C ILE A 22 -0.90 3.49 -13.51
N THR A 23 -2.04 3.36 -12.83
CA THR A 23 -2.16 2.48 -11.65
C THR A 23 -1.97 1.02 -12.02
N PHE A 24 -2.48 0.58 -13.17
CA PHE A 24 -2.31 -0.79 -13.66
C PHE A 24 -0.84 -1.13 -13.94
N VAL A 25 -0.13 -0.26 -14.66
CA VAL A 25 1.31 -0.44 -14.95
C VAL A 25 2.12 -0.42 -13.66
N LEU A 26 1.81 0.51 -12.75
CA LEU A 26 2.49 0.62 -11.46
C LEU A 26 2.30 -0.66 -10.62
N SER A 27 1.07 -1.20 -10.57
CA SER A 27 0.76 -2.44 -9.86
C SER A 27 1.53 -3.64 -10.41
N ILE A 28 1.63 -3.76 -11.75
CA ILE A 28 2.42 -4.82 -12.38
C ILE A 28 3.89 -4.68 -12.03
N CYS A 29 4.46 -3.48 -12.10
CA CYS A 29 5.85 -3.23 -11.74
C CYS A 29 6.13 -3.59 -10.27
N PHE A 30 5.29 -3.17 -9.35
CA PHE A 30 5.45 -3.50 -7.93
C PHE A 30 5.27 -4.98 -7.64
N SER A 31 4.31 -5.65 -8.28
CA SER A 31 4.10 -7.10 -8.14
C SER A 31 5.34 -7.87 -8.64
N TYR A 32 5.89 -7.47 -9.77
CA TYR A 32 7.10 -8.10 -10.32
C TYR A 32 8.31 -7.93 -9.39
N VAL A 33 8.55 -6.72 -8.89
CA VAL A 33 9.64 -6.43 -7.95
C VAL A 33 9.46 -7.20 -6.64
N SER A 34 8.25 -7.26 -6.12
CA SER A 34 7.95 -8.01 -4.89
C SER A 34 8.20 -9.50 -5.07
N THR A 35 7.70 -10.09 -6.16
CA THR A 35 7.86 -11.52 -6.43
C THR A 35 9.33 -11.90 -6.58
N ASN A 36 10.11 -11.16 -7.37
CA ASN A 36 11.54 -11.47 -7.56
C ASN A 36 12.40 -11.13 -6.34
N GLY A 37 12.05 -10.08 -5.60
CA GLY A 37 12.78 -9.68 -4.40
C GLY A 37 12.63 -10.64 -3.23
N VAL A 38 11.47 -11.27 -3.09
CA VAL A 38 11.15 -12.13 -1.93
C VAL A 38 11.30 -13.62 -2.23
N SER A 39 11.29 -14.04 -3.51
CA SER A 39 11.37 -15.46 -3.91
C SER A 39 12.61 -16.17 -3.37
N ASN A 40 13.74 -15.47 -3.29
CA ASN A 40 15.02 -16.03 -2.81
C ASN A 40 15.20 -15.92 -1.29
N LEU A 41 14.24 -15.34 -0.55
CA LEU A 41 14.33 -15.17 0.89
C LEU A 41 13.84 -16.40 1.64
N ASN A 42 14.43 -16.64 2.80
CA ASN A 42 13.95 -17.65 3.73
C ASN A 42 12.53 -17.30 4.22
N LEU A 43 11.72 -18.31 4.57
CA LEU A 43 10.35 -18.12 5.05
C LEU A 43 10.26 -17.09 6.19
N GLY A 44 11.17 -17.14 7.17
CA GLY A 44 11.22 -16.20 8.29
C GLY A 44 11.47 -14.76 7.85
N ALA A 45 12.39 -14.54 6.91
CA ALA A 45 12.67 -13.21 6.35
C ALA A 45 11.47 -12.67 5.57
N SER A 46 10.78 -13.53 4.81
CA SER A 46 9.55 -13.14 4.08
C SER A 46 8.44 -12.68 5.02
N ILE A 47 8.22 -13.39 6.12
CA ILE A 47 7.24 -13.02 7.14
C ILE A 47 7.63 -11.69 7.81
N PHE A 48 8.91 -11.50 8.13
CA PHE A 48 9.38 -10.24 8.73
C PHE A 48 9.13 -9.04 7.81
N ILE A 49 9.47 -9.18 6.53
CA ILE A 49 9.24 -8.12 5.52
C ILE A 49 7.74 -7.85 5.36
N LEU A 50 6.90 -8.89 5.36
CA LEU A 50 5.45 -8.74 5.30
C LEU A 50 4.92 -7.87 6.44
N ILE A 51 5.31 -8.19 7.67
CA ILE A 51 4.90 -7.42 8.86
C ILE A 51 5.37 -5.97 8.77
N LEU A 52 6.60 -5.75 8.30
CA LEU A 52 7.17 -4.41 8.14
C LEU A 52 6.40 -3.58 7.11
N VAL A 53 6.07 -4.15 5.96
CA VAL A 53 5.28 -3.48 4.91
C VAL A 53 3.89 -3.11 5.42
N ILE A 54 3.22 -4.04 6.12
CA ILE A 54 1.91 -3.78 6.72
C ILE A 54 2.00 -2.66 7.77
N ALA A 55 3.01 -2.69 8.64
CA ALA A 55 3.20 -1.66 9.66
C ALA A 55 3.44 -0.27 9.06
N ILE A 56 4.19 -0.17 7.95
CA ILE A 56 4.37 1.07 7.20
C ILE A 56 3.04 1.55 6.63
N GLY A 57 2.27 0.67 5.99
CA GLY A 57 0.95 1.01 5.44
C GLY A 57 0.00 1.58 6.49
N ILE A 58 -0.13 0.89 7.63
CA ILE A 58 -0.94 1.36 8.77
C ILE A 58 -0.43 2.70 9.30
N GLY A 59 0.89 2.90 9.39
CA GLY A 59 1.47 4.15 9.85
C GLY A 59 1.09 5.34 8.96
N PHE A 60 1.14 5.18 7.65
CA PHE A 60 0.73 6.21 6.70
C PHE A 60 -0.78 6.45 6.70
N ASP A 61 -1.59 5.41 6.88
CA ASP A 61 -3.04 5.53 7.01
C ASP A 61 -3.42 6.36 8.25
N ILE A 62 -2.80 6.08 9.38
CA ILE A 62 -2.98 6.88 10.61
C ILE A 62 -2.60 8.35 10.38
N ILE A 63 -1.49 8.62 9.68
CA ILE A 63 -1.07 10.00 9.37
C ILE A 63 -2.10 10.67 8.45
N GLY A 64 -2.60 9.99 7.43
CA GLY A 64 -3.63 10.50 6.53
C GLY A 64 -4.90 10.91 7.27
N VAL A 65 -5.40 10.04 8.14
CA VAL A 65 -6.58 10.32 8.97
C VAL A 65 -6.29 11.45 9.96
N ALA A 66 -5.15 11.43 10.66
CA ALA A 66 -4.79 12.45 11.64
C ALA A 66 -4.76 13.86 11.04
N VAL A 67 -4.25 14.01 9.81
CA VAL A 67 -4.19 15.31 9.12
C VAL A 67 -5.59 15.82 8.73
N THR A 68 -6.53 14.92 8.40
CA THR A 68 -7.92 15.31 8.06
C THR A 68 -8.75 15.75 9.26
N VAL A 69 -8.47 15.16 10.42
CA VAL A 69 -9.22 15.45 11.66
C VAL A 69 -8.58 16.60 12.47
N ALA A 70 -7.32 16.96 12.15
CA ALA A 70 -6.57 17.96 12.89
C ALA A 70 -7.19 19.37 12.80
N ASN A 71 -7.34 20.04 13.94
CA ASN A 71 -7.83 21.41 14.02
C ASN A 71 -6.69 22.43 13.76
N GLU A 72 -6.86 23.26 12.72
CA GLU A 72 -5.85 24.25 12.31
C GLU A 72 -5.56 25.29 13.39
N GLU A 73 -6.55 25.68 14.18
CA GLU A 73 -6.43 26.71 15.22
C GLU A 73 -5.43 26.35 16.31
N GLU A 74 -5.43 25.08 16.74
CA GLU A 74 -4.49 24.60 17.75
C GLU A 74 -3.03 24.67 17.29
N PHE A 75 -2.79 24.41 16.00
CA PHE A 75 -1.45 24.47 15.43
C PHE A 75 -0.99 25.92 15.18
N HIS A 76 -1.91 26.85 14.92
CA HIS A 76 -1.60 28.28 14.90
C HIS A 76 -1.15 28.78 16.27
N ALA A 77 -1.82 28.38 17.34
CA ALA A 77 -1.41 28.72 18.71
C ALA A 77 -0.02 28.14 19.09
N LYS A 78 0.32 26.95 18.60
CA LYS A 78 1.65 26.33 18.77
C LYS A 78 2.72 27.02 17.90
N ALA A 79 2.36 27.51 16.74
CA ALA A 79 3.28 28.22 15.83
C ALA A 79 3.70 29.58 16.37
N THR A 80 2.80 30.31 17.05
CA THR A 80 3.12 31.58 17.73
C THR A 80 4.13 31.38 18.85
N LYS A 81 4.10 30.23 19.53
CA LYS A 81 5.08 29.81 20.55
C LYS A 81 6.38 29.25 19.99
N LYS A 82 6.61 29.37 18.66
CA LYS A 82 7.81 28.88 17.95
C LYS A 82 8.11 27.39 18.16
N VAL A 83 7.12 26.55 18.38
CA VAL A 83 7.28 25.10 18.49
C VAL A 83 7.77 24.54 17.16
N LYS A 84 8.86 23.76 17.19
CA LYS A 84 9.43 23.11 16.00
C LYS A 84 8.37 22.21 15.34
N GLY A 85 8.23 22.36 14.02
CA GLY A 85 7.26 21.56 13.23
C GLY A 85 5.87 22.17 13.09
N ALA A 86 5.44 23.11 13.94
CA ALA A 86 4.10 23.69 13.88
C ALA A 86 3.76 24.33 12.52
N LYS A 87 4.71 25.02 11.89
CA LYS A 87 4.54 25.60 10.54
C LYS A 87 4.35 24.53 9.45
N THR A 88 5.03 23.42 9.57
CA THR A 88 4.90 22.29 8.63
C THR A 88 3.56 21.60 8.81
N SER A 89 3.12 21.40 10.08
CA SER A 89 1.82 20.84 10.38
C SER A 89 0.69 21.68 9.82
N ILE A 90 0.74 23.01 9.94
CA ILE A 90 -0.25 23.93 9.33
C ILE A 90 -0.31 23.74 7.80
N LYS A 91 0.84 23.60 7.12
CA LYS A 91 0.86 23.34 5.67
C LYS A 91 0.20 22.01 5.31
N LEU A 92 0.43 20.97 6.10
CA LEU A 92 -0.18 19.66 5.91
C LEU A 92 -1.70 19.71 6.12
N ILE A 93 -2.16 20.36 7.19
CA ILE A 93 -3.59 20.53 7.52
C ILE A 93 -4.30 21.34 6.43
N LYS A 94 -3.71 22.41 5.94
CA LYS A 94 -4.28 23.21 4.81
C LYS A 94 -4.44 22.41 3.53
N ASN A 95 -3.64 21.39 3.33
CA ASN A 95 -3.71 20.48 2.19
C ASN A 95 -4.17 19.08 2.61
N SER A 96 -4.97 18.98 3.68
CA SER A 96 -5.36 17.71 4.30
C SER A 96 -5.92 16.69 3.29
N ALA A 97 -6.83 17.10 2.42
CA ALA A 97 -7.38 16.21 1.39
C ALA A 97 -6.32 15.63 0.46
N ARG A 98 -5.33 16.43 0.05
CA ARG A 98 -4.25 15.96 -0.82
C ARG A 98 -3.30 15.03 -0.06
N VAL A 99 -2.97 15.34 1.18
CA VAL A 99 -2.11 14.51 2.03
C VAL A 99 -2.80 13.19 2.33
N ALA A 100 -4.06 13.20 2.71
CA ALA A 100 -4.84 11.99 2.97
C ALA A 100 -4.94 11.09 1.73
N ASN A 101 -5.23 11.66 0.55
CA ASN A 101 -5.29 10.88 -0.69
C ASN A 101 -3.94 10.25 -1.03
N ILE A 102 -2.82 10.98 -0.88
CA ILE A 102 -1.49 10.40 -1.13
C ILE A 102 -1.18 9.29 -0.13
N CYS A 103 -1.50 9.47 1.15
CA CYS A 103 -1.24 8.45 2.17
C CYS A 103 -2.12 7.20 1.98
N ALA A 104 -3.42 7.37 1.72
CA ALA A 104 -4.35 6.26 1.59
C ALA A 104 -4.27 5.61 0.20
N ASP A 105 -4.38 6.40 -0.87
CA ASP A 105 -4.51 5.87 -2.23
C ASP A 105 -3.17 5.44 -2.83
N VAL A 106 -2.08 6.21 -2.59
CA VAL A 106 -0.78 5.85 -3.19
C VAL A 106 -0.02 4.88 -2.29
N ILE A 107 0.21 5.25 -1.03
CA ILE A 107 1.05 4.43 -0.14
C ILE A 107 0.27 3.20 0.35
N GLY A 108 -1.02 3.35 0.67
CA GLY A 108 -1.89 2.24 1.05
C GLY A 108 -1.99 1.19 -0.05
N ASP A 109 -2.22 1.59 -1.30
CA ASP A 109 -2.31 0.68 -2.44
C ASP A 109 -0.97 -0.04 -2.70
N ILE A 110 0.15 0.67 -2.63
CA ILE A 110 1.49 0.07 -2.77
C ILE A 110 1.71 -0.99 -1.68
N CYS A 111 1.46 -0.66 -0.41
CA CYS A 111 1.60 -1.59 0.70
C CYS A 111 0.64 -2.78 0.56
N GLY A 112 -0.58 -2.55 0.09
CA GLY A 112 -1.58 -3.59 -0.17
C GLY A 112 -1.13 -4.59 -1.24
N VAL A 113 -0.66 -4.09 -2.39
CA VAL A 113 -0.14 -4.94 -3.48
C VAL A 113 1.10 -5.73 -3.03
N LEU A 114 2.04 -5.09 -2.34
CA LEU A 114 3.25 -5.74 -1.85
C LEU A 114 2.92 -6.82 -0.81
N SER A 115 2.08 -6.52 0.17
CA SER A 115 1.69 -7.49 1.21
C SER A 115 0.92 -8.65 0.62
N GLY A 116 0.03 -8.41 -0.35
CA GLY A 116 -0.70 -9.45 -1.07
C GLY A 116 0.23 -10.40 -1.84
N ALA A 117 1.19 -9.86 -2.59
CA ALA A 117 2.17 -10.65 -3.33
C ALA A 117 3.08 -11.48 -2.40
N ILE A 118 3.56 -10.89 -1.30
CA ILE A 118 4.38 -11.60 -0.31
C ILE A 118 3.58 -12.71 0.38
N SER A 119 2.33 -12.45 0.74
CA SER A 119 1.43 -13.44 1.36
C SER A 119 1.18 -14.64 0.43
N ALA A 120 0.95 -14.40 -0.86
CA ALA A 120 0.78 -15.45 -1.84
C ALA A 120 2.03 -16.34 -1.97
N MET A 121 3.23 -15.74 -1.94
CA MET A 121 4.48 -16.49 -1.97
C MET A 121 4.73 -17.29 -0.69
N ILE A 122 4.41 -16.75 0.47
CA ILE A 122 4.50 -17.47 1.74
C ILE A 122 3.56 -18.69 1.71
N ALA A 123 2.32 -18.50 1.23
CA ALA A 123 1.35 -19.57 1.11
C ALA A 123 1.85 -20.70 0.19
N SER A 124 2.42 -20.37 -0.97
CA SER A 124 2.98 -21.39 -1.89
C SER A 124 4.16 -22.15 -1.28
N LYS A 125 5.08 -21.46 -0.59
CA LYS A 125 6.20 -22.11 0.11
C LYS A 125 5.74 -23.07 1.23
N ILE A 126 4.71 -22.70 1.99
CA ILE A 126 4.13 -23.57 3.02
C ILE A 126 3.48 -24.78 2.38
N THR A 127 2.71 -24.60 1.30
CA THR A 127 2.04 -25.71 0.60
C THR A 127 3.05 -26.71 0.03
N GLU A 128 4.12 -26.24 -0.57
CA GLU A 128 5.23 -27.12 -1.02
C GLU A 128 5.81 -27.92 0.14
N THR A 129 6.15 -27.27 1.24
CA THR A 129 6.76 -27.93 2.40
C THR A 129 5.81 -29.00 2.98
N VAL A 130 4.52 -28.73 3.08
CA VAL A 130 3.51 -29.67 3.59
C VAL A 130 3.33 -30.85 2.61
N SER A 131 3.31 -30.59 1.31
CA SER A 131 3.20 -31.64 0.28
C SER A 131 4.36 -32.60 0.34
N TYR A 132 5.60 -32.12 0.44
CA TYR A 132 6.80 -32.97 0.59
C TYR A 132 6.76 -33.79 1.87
N THR A 133 6.31 -33.24 2.97
CA THR A 133 6.19 -33.95 4.26
C THR A 133 5.17 -35.08 4.18
N HIS A 134 4.05 -34.86 3.49
CA HIS A 134 2.99 -35.86 3.35
C HIS A 134 3.39 -37.02 2.42
N LEU A 135 4.10 -36.73 1.31
CA LEU A 135 4.63 -37.74 0.39
C LEU A 135 5.67 -38.62 1.09
N ARG A 136 6.58 -38.01 1.85
CA ARG A 136 7.63 -38.73 2.57
C ARG A 136 7.07 -39.61 3.68
N ALA A 137 6.01 -39.20 4.35
CA ALA A 137 5.31 -40.04 5.34
C ALA A 137 4.62 -41.25 4.70
N HIS A 138 4.18 -41.15 3.45
CA HIS A 138 3.54 -42.24 2.72
C HIS A 138 4.56 -43.28 2.22
N GLU A 139 5.77 -42.83 1.80
CA GLU A 139 6.86 -43.73 1.37
C GLU A 139 7.38 -44.56 2.53
N THR A 140 7.54 -43.98 3.73
CA THR A 140 8.02 -44.73 4.91
C THR A 140 7.03 -45.75 5.43
N VAL A 141 5.75 -45.66 5.10
CA VAL A 141 4.72 -46.68 5.46
C VAL A 141 4.69 -47.85 4.48
N LEU A 142 5.20 -47.65 3.25
CA LEU A 142 5.24 -48.73 2.23
C LEU A 142 6.51 -49.56 2.31
N ASP A 143 7.56 -49.09 3.01
CA ASP A 143 8.81 -49.79 3.23
C ASP A 143 8.87 -50.66 4.52
N LEU A 144 7.74 -50.81 5.20
CA LEU A 144 7.53 -51.70 6.35
C LEU A 144 6.63 -52.87 5.99
#